data_b4d834d4d819b5fa1851fd74bb7482d7
#
_entry.id   b4d834d4d819b5fa1851fd74bb7482d7
#
_cell.length_a   1.000
_cell.length_b   1.000
_cell.length_c   1.000
_cell.angle_alpha   90.00
_cell.angle_beta   90.00
_cell.angle_gamma   90.00
#
_symmetry.space_group_name_H-M   'P 1'
#
loop_
_entity.id
_entity.type
_entity.pdbx_description
1 polymer ?
#
loop_
_entity_poly.entity_id
_entity_poly.type
_entity_poly.pdbx_seq_one_letter_code
_entity_poly.pdbx_strand_id
1 'polypeptide(L)'
;EIKLPSLGNASFSGDRNDVECFYSFSSFTTPGTVYQFDTNTKTSRIYSQPKATFKQNQFVTKQVFYTSKDGTRVPMFLTYRRDLKLNGKNPVYLYGYGGFNIALQPYFSSMRIPFLEQGGIYVQANLRGGSEYGEAWHQAGTKMQKQNVFDDFIAAAEYLIAEKYTSSKMLAIQGGSNGKQSM
;
A
#
# COMPACT_ATOMS: atom_id res chain seq x y z
N GLU A 1 10.59 -19.99 7.24
CA GLU A 1 10.00 -18.66 7.03
C GLU A 1 11.08 -17.66 6.66
N ILE A 2 10.85 -16.85 5.59
CA ILE A 2 11.78 -15.79 5.18
C ILE A 2 11.25 -14.46 5.72
N LYS A 3 12.09 -13.78 6.51
CA LYS A 3 11.74 -12.45 7.05
C LYS A 3 11.97 -11.39 5.98
N LEU A 4 10.89 -10.74 5.56
CA LEU A 4 10.97 -9.64 4.60
C LEU A 4 11.48 -8.34 5.27
N PRO A 5 12.10 -7.43 4.49
CA PRO A 5 12.67 -6.18 5.03
C PRO A 5 11.65 -5.23 5.65
N SER A 6 10.43 -5.20 5.11
CA SER A 6 9.34 -4.34 5.59
C SER A 6 7.98 -4.80 5.03
N LEU A 7 6.92 -4.04 5.28
CA LEU A 7 5.65 -4.19 4.56
C LEU A 7 5.87 -3.95 3.07
N GLY A 8 5.59 -4.94 2.25
CA GLY A 8 5.82 -4.89 0.81
C GLY A 8 5.31 -6.12 0.10
N ASN A 9 5.68 -6.25 -1.14
CA ASN A 9 5.36 -7.39 -2.00
C ASN A 9 6.64 -8.17 -2.34
N ALA A 10 6.57 -9.49 -2.27
CA ALA A 10 7.67 -10.38 -2.63
C ALA A 10 7.20 -11.46 -3.60
N SER A 11 8.06 -11.78 -4.57
CA SER A 11 7.86 -12.86 -5.52
C SER A 11 9.09 -13.76 -5.51
N PHE A 12 8.86 -15.07 -5.43
CA PHE A 12 9.91 -16.08 -5.27
C PHE A 12 10.13 -16.86 -6.57
N SER A 13 11.39 -17.26 -6.79
CA SER A 13 11.83 -18.13 -7.87
C SER A 13 12.86 -19.12 -7.35
N GLY A 14 12.70 -20.39 -7.68
CA GLY A 14 13.57 -21.50 -7.28
C GLY A 14 12.78 -22.81 -7.26
N ASP A 15 13.49 -23.91 -7.37
CA ASP A 15 12.92 -25.26 -7.30
C ASP A 15 13.04 -25.84 -5.88
N ARG A 16 12.24 -26.87 -5.61
CA ARG A 16 12.16 -27.49 -4.28
C ARG A 16 13.50 -27.97 -3.71
N ASN A 17 14.40 -28.40 -4.59
CA ASN A 17 15.69 -29.00 -4.22
C ASN A 17 16.84 -27.99 -4.31
N ASP A 18 16.58 -26.74 -4.65
CA ASP A 18 17.60 -25.72 -4.77
C ASP A 18 18.18 -25.35 -3.39
N VAL A 19 19.50 -25.27 -3.31
CA VAL A 19 20.20 -24.74 -2.14
C VAL A 19 20.07 -23.21 -2.09
N GLU A 20 20.00 -22.58 -3.25
CA GLU A 20 19.84 -21.15 -3.41
C GLU A 20 18.55 -20.84 -4.16
N CYS A 21 17.78 -19.92 -3.67
CA CYS A 21 16.64 -19.37 -4.38
C CYS A 21 16.69 -17.84 -4.40
N PHE A 22 15.96 -17.25 -5.31
CA PHE A 22 15.89 -15.79 -5.45
C PHE A 22 14.50 -15.31 -5.14
N TYR A 23 14.42 -14.12 -4.54
CA TYR A 23 13.14 -13.42 -4.44
C TYR A 23 13.34 -11.94 -4.73
N SER A 24 12.36 -11.37 -5.42
CA SER A 24 12.26 -9.92 -5.57
C SER A 24 11.42 -9.36 -4.44
N PHE A 25 11.80 -8.20 -3.93
CA PHE A 25 11.02 -7.47 -2.93
C PHE A 25 10.85 -6.01 -3.38
N SER A 26 9.66 -5.48 -3.22
CA SER A 26 9.34 -4.07 -3.45
C SER A 26 8.37 -3.56 -2.39
N SER A 27 8.48 -2.28 -2.04
CA SER A 27 7.54 -1.59 -1.15
C SER A 27 7.23 -0.20 -1.72
N PHE A 28 6.45 0.61 -1.01
CA PHE A 28 6.20 1.99 -1.45
C PHE A 28 7.47 2.85 -1.51
N THR A 29 8.50 2.50 -0.76
CA THR A 29 9.76 3.25 -0.64
C THR A 29 11.01 2.43 -0.94
N THR A 30 10.86 1.15 -1.28
CA THR A 30 11.96 0.26 -1.66
C THR A 30 11.81 -0.11 -3.13
N PRO A 31 12.74 0.32 -4.01
CA PRO A 31 12.77 -0.15 -5.40
C PRO A 31 12.90 -1.67 -5.46
N GLY A 32 12.46 -2.27 -6.56
CA GLY A 32 12.55 -3.72 -6.77
C GLY A 32 13.97 -4.22 -6.52
N THR A 33 14.17 -4.89 -5.39
CA THR A 33 15.46 -5.43 -4.94
C THR A 33 15.40 -6.94 -5.05
N VAL A 34 16.40 -7.56 -5.67
CA VAL A 34 16.54 -9.01 -5.76
C VAL A 34 17.42 -9.50 -4.62
N TYR A 35 16.93 -10.46 -3.88
CA TYR A 35 17.65 -11.14 -2.82
C TYR A 35 17.96 -12.57 -3.24
N GLN A 36 19.11 -13.06 -2.84
CA GLN A 36 19.47 -14.46 -2.86
C GLN A 36 19.28 -15.03 -1.45
N PHE A 37 18.54 -16.13 -1.35
CA PHE A 37 18.28 -16.84 -0.10
C PHE A 37 18.96 -18.20 -0.13
N ASP A 38 19.79 -18.49 0.87
CA ASP A 38 20.42 -19.78 1.09
C ASP A 38 19.50 -20.63 1.98
N THR A 39 19.09 -21.79 1.46
CA THR A 39 18.14 -22.68 2.13
C THR A 39 18.78 -23.46 3.28
N ASN A 40 20.12 -23.62 3.31
CA ASN A 40 20.84 -24.30 4.38
C ASN A 40 21.04 -23.36 5.57
N THR A 41 21.58 -22.17 5.32
CA THR A 41 21.89 -21.18 6.38
C THR A 41 20.68 -20.38 6.80
N LYS A 42 19.57 -20.40 6.02
CA LYS A 42 18.35 -19.60 6.21
C LYS A 42 18.60 -18.08 6.17
N THR A 43 19.62 -17.66 5.43
CA THR A 43 20.00 -16.24 5.32
C THR A 43 19.71 -15.67 3.95
N SER A 44 19.39 -14.37 3.91
CA SER A 44 19.19 -13.59 2.68
C SER A 44 20.31 -12.57 2.52
N ARG A 45 20.79 -12.41 1.31
CA ARG A 45 21.70 -11.31 0.94
C ARG A 45 21.15 -10.56 -0.28
N ILE A 46 21.46 -9.28 -0.41
CA ILE A 46 21.12 -8.51 -1.61
C ILE A 46 21.96 -9.03 -2.77
N TYR A 47 21.28 -9.47 -3.81
CA TYR A 47 21.89 -9.89 -5.07
C TYR A 47 21.98 -8.73 -6.07
N SER A 48 20.86 -7.99 -6.21
CA SER A 48 20.78 -6.82 -7.09
C SER A 48 19.83 -5.80 -6.51
N GLN A 49 20.26 -4.54 -6.48
CA GLN A 49 19.45 -3.42 -6.01
C GLN A 49 19.67 -2.20 -6.88
N PRO A 50 18.62 -1.54 -7.37
CA PRO A 50 18.74 -0.25 -8.04
C PRO A 50 19.33 0.81 -7.11
N LYS A 51 20.21 1.68 -7.64
CA LYS A 51 20.71 2.83 -6.88
C LYS A 51 19.53 3.77 -6.56
N ALA A 52 19.28 3.98 -5.29
CA ALA A 52 18.32 4.97 -4.81
C ALA A 52 19.05 6.29 -4.52
N THR A 53 18.51 7.39 -5.01
CA THR A 53 19.04 8.75 -4.76
C THR A 53 18.47 9.37 -3.48
N PHE A 54 17.59 8.66 -2.79
CA PHE A 54 16.91 9.10 -1.55
C PHE A 54 17.19 8.12 -0.39
N LYS A 55 17.00 8.58 0.83
CA LYS A 55 17.21 7.76 2.04
C LYS A 55 15.91 7.01 2.38
N GLN A 56 15.85 5.72 2.08
CA GLN A 56 14.64 4.89 2.31
C GLN A 56 14.21 4.85 3.79
N ASN A 57 15.17 4.84 4.73
CA ASN A 57 14.93 4.76 6.16
C ASN A 57 14.28 6.01 6.77
N GLN A 58 14.20 7.13 6.05
CA GLN A 58 13.47 8.33 6.50
C GLN A 58 11.95 8.16 6.43
N PHE A 59 11.46 7.16 5.73
CA PHE A 59 10.01 6.90 5.59
C PHE A 59 9.55 5.77 6.51
N VAL A 60 8.26 5.75 6.76
CA VAL A 60 7.54 4.65 7.42
C VAL A 60 6.31 4.31 6.61
N THR A 61 6.03 3.01 6.50
CA THR A 61 4.75 2.50 6.00
C THR A 61 4.02 1.81 7.15
N LYS A 62 2.76 2.15 7.35
CA LYS A 62 1.86 1.50 8.30
C LYS A 62 0.66 0.96 7.58
N GLN A 63 0.17 -0.20 8.00
CA GLN A 63 -1.16 -0.65 7.68
C GLN A 63 -2.09 -0.30 8.84
N VAL A 64 -3.21 0.35 8.53
CA VAL A 64 -4.26 0.65 9.49
C VAL A 64 -5.59 0.14 8.96
N PHE A 65 -6.55 -0.02 9.88
CA PHE A 65 -7.92 -0.41 9.55
C PHE A 65 -8.87 0.69 10.00
N TYR A 66 -9.76 1.09 9.11
CA TYR A 66 -10.85 2.00 9.42
C TYR A 66 -12.20 1.30 9.24
N THR A 67 -13.25 1.89 9.76
CA THR A 67 -14.60 1.32 9.69
C THR A 67 -15.39 2.01 8.59
N SER A 68 -15.90 1.23 7.64
CA SER A 68 -16.82 1.69 6.60
C SER A 68 -18.22 1.91 7.17
N LYS A 69 -19.10 2.53 6.38
CA LYS A 69 -20.46 2.91 6.75
C LYS A 69 -21.31 1.73 7.28
N ASP A 70 -21.10 0.54 6.75
CA ASP A 70 -21.82 -0.69 7.15
C ASP A 70 -21.13 -1.45 8.29
N GLY A 71 -20.10 -0.88 8.93
CA GLY A 71 -19.31 -1.51 9.99
C GLY A 71 -18.16 -2.39 9.51
N THR A 72 -17.98 -2.58 8.22
CA THR A 72 -16.88 -3.37 7.65
C THR A 72 -15.54 -2.71 7.96
N ARG A 73 -14.58 -3.50 8.45
CA ARG A 73 -13.20 -3.04 8.67
C ARG A 73 -12.40 -3.12 7.37
N VAL A 74 -11.99 -1.97 6.86
CA VAL A 74 -11.28 -1.83 5.58
C VAL A 74 -9.82 -1.44 5.85
N PRO A 75 -8.83 -2.14 5.23
CA PRO A 75 -7.43 -1.80 5.41
C PRO A 75 -6.99 -0.69 4.45
N MET A 76 -6.00 0.08 4.89
CA MET A 76 -5.24 0.97 4.03
C MET A 76 -3.78 1.06 4.48
N PHE A 77 -2.90 1.34 3.54
CA PHE A 77 -1.50 1.64 3.80
C PHE A 77 -1.26 3.15 3.80
N LEU A 78 -0.52 3.63 4.78
CA LEU A 78 -0.06 5.02 4.87
C LEU A 78 1.45 5.05 4.82
N THR A 79 2.01 5.84 3.91
CA THR A 79 3.46 6.01 3.77
C THR A 79 3.81 7.49 3.88
N TYR A 80 4.73 7.83 4.79
CA TYR A 80 5.13 9.20 5.08
C TYR A 80 6.50 9.26 5.78
N ARG A 81 7.05 10.45 5.96
CA ARG A 81 8.30 10.66 6.71
C ARG A 81 8.12 10.35 8.19
N ARG A 82 9.11 9.66 8.80
CA ARG A 82 9.06 9.28 10.23
C ARG A 82 8.96 10.47 11.19
N ASP A 83 9.52 11.61 10.82
CA ASP A 83 9.54 12.85 11.61
C ASP A 83 8.30 13.73 11.39
N LEU A 84 7.35 13.29 10.55
CA LEU A 84 6.16 14.05 10.24
C LEU A 84 5.24 14.22 11.46
N LYS A 85 4.82 15.45 11.73
CA LYS A 85 3.83 15.74 12.78
C LYS A 85 2.41 15.63 12.21
N LEU A 86 1.61 14.80 12.83
CA LEU A 86 0.20 14.63 12.47
C LEU A 86 -0.63 15.74 13.14
N ASN A 87 -0.89 16.81 12.43
CA ASN A 87 -1.54 18.03 12.93
C ASN A 87 -2.75 18.47 12.09
N GLY A 88 -3.19 17.62 11.16
CA GLY A 88 -4.30 17.90 10.25
C GLY A 88 -3.97 18.83 9.08
N LYS A 89 -2.69 19.18 8.88
CA LYS A 89 -2.26 20.12 7.84
C LYS A 89 -1.35 19.51 6.78
N ASN A 90 -1.15 18.18 6.82
CA ASN A 90 -0.27 17.52 5.86
C ASN A 90 -1.01 17.27 4.55
N PRO A 91 -0.37 17.47 3.38
CA PRO A 91 -0.93 17.07 2.10
C PRO A 91 -1.08 15.54 2.07
N VAL A 92 -2.28 15.06 1.74
CA VAL A 92 -2.54 13.63 1.56
C VAL A 92 -2.94 13.36 0.12
N TYR A 93 -2.39 12.28 -0.42
CA TYR A 93 -2.76 11.72 -1.70
C TYR A 93 -3.37 10.34 -1.45
N LEU A 94 -4.69 10.26 -1.49
CA LEU A 94 -5.45 9.03 -1.26
C LEU A 94 -5.78 8.35 -2.60
N TYR A 95 -5.28 7.13 -2.76
CA TYR A 95 -5.52 6.28 -3.92
C TYR A 95 -6.41 5.09 -3.57
N GLY A 96 -7.36 4.78 -4.46
CA GLY A 96 -8.19 3.58 -4.38
C GLY A 96 -8.56 3.05 -5.76
N TYR A 97 -8.92 1.75 -5.83
CA TYR A 97 -9.35 1.10 -7.07
C TYR A 97 -10.68 0.36 -6.90
N GLY A 98 -10.75 -0.64 -6.05
CA GLY A 98 -11.97 -1.32 -5.63
C GLY A 98 -12.75 -1.98 -6.76
N GLY A 99 -12.16 -2.93 -7.49
CA GLY A 99 -12.89 -3.62 -8.54
C GLY A 99 -12.11 -4.70 -9.27
N PHE A 100 -12.80 -5.41 -10.13
CA PHE A 100 -12.28 -6.43 -11.05
C PHE A 100 -11.42 -7.52 -10.41
N ASN A 101 -11.64 -7.80 -9.13
CA ASN A 101 -10.87 -8.82 -8.39
C ASN A 101 -9.35 -8.53 -8.37
N ILE A 102 -8.97 -7.23 -8.42
CA ILE A 102 -7.56 -6.82 -8.42
C ILE A 102 -7.15 -6.41 -7.00
N ALA A 103 -6.21 -7.16 -6.39
CA ALA A 103 -5.61 -6.77 -5.13
C ALA A 103 -4.55 -5.69 -5.37
N LEU A 104 -4.69 -4.56 -4.67
CA LEU A 104 -3.65 -3.52 -4.66
C LEU A 104 -2.52 -3.94 -3.72
N GLN A 105 -1.35 -4.16 -4.29
CA GLN A 105 -0.13 -4.50 -3.56
C GLN A 105 0.77 -3.26 -3.40
N PRO A 106 1.57 -3.16 -2.31
CA PRO A 106 2.60 -2.15 -2.21
C PRO A 106 3.61 -2.27 -3.35
N TYR A 107 3.83 -1.19 -4.10
CA TYR A 107 4.84 -1.14 -5.15
C TYR A 107 5.60 0.19 -5.13
N PHE A 108 6.82 0.17 -5.60
CA PHE A 108 7.67 1.35 -5.72
C PHE A 108 7.27 2.23 -6.91
N SER A 109 7.27 3.54 -6.68
CA SER A 109 7.19 4.55 -7.73
C SER A 109 8.12 5.71 -7.39
N SER A 110 9.07 5.99 -8.28
CA SER A 110 9.99 7.12 -8.12
C SER A 110 9.28 8.47 -8.10
N MET A 111 8.14 8.60 -8.79
CA MET A 111 7.33 9.83 -8.81
C MET A 111 6.71 10.16 -7.44
N ARG A 112 6.56 9.17 -6.57
CA ARG A 112 5.98 9.35 -5.23
C ARG A 112 6.99 9.94 -4.25
N ILE A 113 8.27 9.67 -4.44
CA ILE A 113 9.33 10.04 -3.50
C ILE A 113 9.41 11.55 -3.26
N PRO A 114 9.43 12.43 -4.29
CA PRO A 114 9.47 13.87 -4.06
C PRO A 114 8.29 14.40 -3.24
N PHE A 115 7.09 13.84 -3.43
CA PHE A 115 5.91 14.20 -2.64
C PHE A 115 6.08 13.81 -1.16
N LEU A 116 6.59 12.62 -0.88
CA LEU A 116 6.86 12.16 0.48
C LEU A 116 7.98 12.98 1.14
N GLU A 117 9.04 13.34 0.41
CA GLU A 117 10.16 14.17 0.91
C GLU A 117 9.70 15.57 1.32
N GLN A 118 8.69 16.11 0.63
CA GLN A 118 8.09 17.41 0.95
C GLN A 118 7.05 17.35 2.09
N GLY A 119 6.94 16.21 2.77
CA GLY A 119 6.01 16.04 3.91
C GLY A 119 4.61 15.57 3.49
N GLY A 120 4.43 15.11 2.27
CA GLY A 120 3.20 14.46 1.83
C GLY A 120 3.00 13.08 2.44
N ILE A 121 1.75 12.67 2.55
CA ILE A 121 1.33 11.34 2.98
C ILE A 121 0.68 10.63 1.80
N TYR A 122 1.26 9.53 1.34
CA TYR A 122 0.63 8.65 0.36
C TYR A 122 -0.22 7.60 1.06
N VAL A 123 -1.45 7.46 0.64
CA VAL A 123 -2.39 6.49 1.17
C VAL A 123 -2.94 5.61 0.05
N GLN A 124 -2.92 4.30 0.27
CA GLN A 124 -3.54 3.31 -0.61
C GLN A 124 -4.62 2.57 0.15
N ALA A 125 -5.88 2.81 -0.18
CA ALA A 125 -7.01 2.10 0.40
C ALA A 125 -7.30 0.81 -0.38
N ASN A 126 -7.40 -0.30 0.33
CA ASN A 126 -7.70 -1.62 -0.22
C ASN A 126 -9.22 -1.87 -0.14
N LEU A 127 -9.94 -1.27 -1.07
CA LEU A 127 -11.40 -1.22 -1.08
C LEU A 127 -12.02 -2.58 -1.45
N ARG A 128 -13.24 -2.84 -0.99
CA ARG A 128 -14.04 -3.99 -1.46
C ARG A 128 -14.17 -3.95 -2.98
N GLY A 129 -14.39 -5.13 -3.59
CA GLY A 129 -14.36 -5.29 -5.06
C GLY A 129 -12.99 -5.70 -5.61
N GLY A 130 -11.91 -5.48 -4.85
CA GLY A 130 -10.60 -6.10 -5.07
C GLY A 130 -10.56 -7.55 -4.57
N SER A 131 -9.38 -8.17 -4.51
CA SER A 131 -9.19 -9.56 -4.05
C SER A 131 -8.33 -9.69 -2.79
N GLU A 132 -8.10 -8.60 -2.06
CA GLU A 132 -7.21 -8.58 -0.91
C GLU A 132 -7.59 -9.59 0.17
N TYR A 133 -8.88 -9.86 0.33
CA TYR A 133 -9.43 -10.86 1.26
C TYR A 133 -10.25 -11.94 0.55
N GLY A 134 -9.91 -12.24 -0.72
CA GLY A 134 -10.52 -13.31 -1.50
C GLY A 134 -11.90 -12.97 -2.07
N GLU A 135 -12.61 -14.01 -2.48
CA GLU A 135 -13.85 -13.89 -3.26
C GLU A 135 -14.97 -13.13 -2.54
N ALA A 136 -15.14 -13.33 -1.25
CA ALA A 136 -16.17 -12.62 -0.47
C ALA A 136 -15.92 -11.09 -0.47
N TRP A 137 -14.65 -10.67 -0.40
CA TRP A 137 -14.26 -9.27 -0.49
C TRP A 137 -14.56 -8.68 -1.86
N HIS A 138 -14.30 -9.44 -2.92
CA HIS A 138 -14.62 -9.08 -4.28
C HIS A 138 -16.14 -8.91 -4.48
N GLN A 139 -16.91 -9.91 -4.12
CA GLN A 139 -18.37 -9.89 -4.30
C GLN A 139 -19.05 -8.76 -3.52
N ALA A 140 -18.55 -8.41 -2.34
CA ALA A 140 -19.06 -7.32 -1.53
C ALA A 140 -18.88 -5.91 -2.15
N GLY A 141 -18.16 -5.78 -3.28
CA GLY A 141 -17.98 -4.52 -4.01
C GLY A 141 -18.44 -4.58 -5.47
N THR A 142 -19.27 -5.58 -5.86
CA THR A 142 -19.70 -5.77 -7.26
C THR A 142 -21.21 -5.61 -7.44
N LYS A 143 -21.63 -5.37 -8.67
CA LYS A 143 -23.04 -5.31 -9.09
C LYS A 143 -23.86 -4.37 -8.16
N MET A 144 -24.91 -4.89 -7.53
CA MET A 144 -25.79 -4.13 -6.63
C MET A 144 -25.10 -3.69 -5.33
N GLN A 145 -23.94 -4.26 -5.01
CA GLN A 145 -23.14 -3.88 -3.83
C GLN A 145 -22.03 -2.88 -4.14
N LYS A 146 -22.00 -2.31 -5.36
CA LYS A 146 -20.97 -1.36 -5.78
C LYS A 146 -20.91 -0.12 -4.88
N GLN A 147 -21.99 0.28 -4.25
CA GLN A 147 -22.05 1.39 -3.30
C GLN A 147 -21.07 1.20 -2.13
N ASN A 148 -20.83 -0.04 -1.70
CA ASN A 148 -19.89 -0.33 -0.62
C ASN A 148 -18.46 0.16 -0.93
N VAL A 149 -18.05 0.12 -2.21
CA VAL A 149 -16.72 0.61 -2.64
C VAL A 149 -16.61 2.11 -2.45
N PHE A 150 -17.69 2.84 -2.74
CA PHE A 150 -17.75 4.29 -2.57
C PHE A 150 -17.76 4.66 -1.09
N ASP A 151 -18.57 3.95 -0.29
CA ASP A 151 -18.65 4.15 1.15
C ASP A 151 -17.31 3.83 1.83
N ASP A 152 -16.59 2.79 1.39
CA ASP A 152 -15.24 2.48 1.84
C ASP A 152 -14.25 3.62 1.56
N PHE A 153 -14.31 4.21 0.36
CA PHE A 153 -13.39 5.27 -0.03
C PHE A 153 -13.68 6.59 0.70
N ILE A 154 -14.96 6.92 0.89
CA ILE A 154 -15.41 8.07 1.68
C ILE A 154 -14.94 7.91 3.14
N ALA A 155 -15.18 6.74 3.73
CA ALA A 155 -14.78 6.45 5.11
C ALA A 155 -13.25 6.51 5.30
N ALA A 156 -12.46 6.15 4.28
CA ALA A 156 -11.01 6.33 4.32
C ALA A 156 -10.63 7.82 4.43
N ALA A 157 -11.27 8.68 3.64
CA ALA A 157 -11.05 10.12 3.68
C ALA A 157 -11.46 10.72 5.04
N GLU A 158 -12.60 10.33 5.57
CA GLU A 158 -13.11 10.78 6.88
C GLU A 158 -12.18 10.35 8.01
N TYR A 159 -11.70 9.09 7.98
CA TYR A 159 -10.72 8.59 8.95
C TYR A 159 -9.43 9.42 8.93
N LEU A 160 -8.88 9.73 7.75
CA LEU A 160 -7.66 10.50 7.62
C LEU A 160 -7.79 11.93 8.20
N ILE A 161 -8.98 12.52 8.09
CA ILE A 161 -9.28 13.83 8.66
C ILE A 161 -9.46 13.73 10.19
N ALA A 162 -10.24 12.76 10.67
CA ALA A 162 -10.51 12.55 12.09
C ALA A 162 -9.23 12.27 12.89
N GLU A 163 -8.33 11.44 12.33
CA GLU A 163 -7.04 11.07 12.92
C GLU A 163 -5.94 12.15 12.71
N LYS A 164 -6.31 13.32 12.19
CA LYS A 164 -5.40 14.47 11.98
C LYS A 164 -4.22 14.20 11.05
N TYR A 165 -4.35 13.24 10.14
CA TYR A 165 -3.39 13.09 9.06
C TYR A 165 -3.47 14.28 8.10
N THR A 166 -4.68 14.79 7.84
CA THR A 166 -4.95 15.85 6.88
C THR A 166 -6.21 16.65 7.25
N SER A 167 -6.64 17.51 6.34
CA SER A 167 -7.94 18.19 6.35
C SER A 167 -8.56 18.13 4.96
N SER A 168 -9.84 18.45 4.83
CA SER A 168 -10.54 18.48 3.52
C SER A 168 -9.86 19.38 2.48
N LYS A 169 -9.15 20.41 2.92
CA LYS A 169 -8.42 21.34 2.05
C LYS A 169 -7.06 20.81 1.56
N MET A 170 -6.54 19.78 2.22
CA MET A 170 -5.21 19.22 1.97
C MET A 170 -5.27 17.77 1.48
N LEU A 171 -6.47 17.26 1.20
CA LEU A 171 -6.71 15.90 0.72
C LEU A 171 -6.94 15.93 -0.80
N ALA A 172 -6.05 15.28 -1.52
CA ALA A 172 -6.24 14.94 -2.93
C ALA A 172 -6.62 13.46 -3.05
N ILE A 173 -7.58 13.15 -3.91
CA ILE A 173 -8.06 11.79 -4.18
C ILE A 173 -7.75 11.39 -5.61
N GLN A 174 -7.44 10.12 -5.82
CA GLN A 174 -7.22 9.55 -7.15
C GLN A 174 -7.77 8.14 -7.26
N GLY A 175 -8.39 7.86 -8.39
CA GLY A 175 -8.72 6.53 -8.86
C GLY A 175 -8.37 6.39 -10.34
N GLY A 176 -7.96 5.20 -10.76
CA GLY A 176 -7.74 4.86 -12.17
C GLY A 176 -8.88 4.01 -12.72
N SER A 177 -9.26 4.15 -14.00
CA SER A 177 -10.27 3.30 -14.62
C SER A 177 -11.55 3.16 -13.76
N ASN A 178 -11.86 1.95 -13.27
CA ASN A 178 -12.97 1.69 -12.35
C ASN A 178 -12.91 2.54 -11.06
N GLY A 179 -11.73 2.80 -10.53
CA GLY A 179 -11.56 3.65 -9.34
C GLY A 179 -11.99 5.11 -9.53
N LYS A 180 -12.14 5.62 -10.76
CA LYS A 180 -12.68 6.96 -11.02
C LYS A 180 -14.12 7.12 -10.57
N GLN A 181 -14.90 6.05 -10.52
CA GLN A 181 -16.28 6.09 -10.05
C GLN A 181 -16.43 6.31 -8.55
N SER A 182 -15.33 6.14 -7.79
CA SER A 182 -15.30 6.27 -6.32
C SER A 182 -14.88 7.68 -5.85
N MET A 183 -14.62 8.58 -6.80
CA MET A 183 -14.15 9.94 -6.52
C MET A 183 -15.25 10.98 -6.57
#